data_6c834d4325daa5edeffb855c877512c8
#
_entry.id   6c834d4325daa5edeffb855c877512c8
#
_cell.length_a   1.000
_cell.length_b   1.000
_cell.length_c   1.000
_cell.angle_alpha   90.00
_cell.angle_beta   90.00
_cell.angle_gamma   90.00
#
_symmetry.space_group_name_H-M   'P 1'
#
loop_
_entity.id
_entity.type
_entity.pdbx_description
1 polymer ?
#
loop_
_entity_poly.entity_id
_entity_poly.type
_entity_poly.pdbx_seq_one_letter_code
_entity_poly.pdbx_strand_id
1 'polypeptide(L)'
;CNQACKFCYNHFKGEGVCSVEAPNFRLARRTLKRLLREARIGSLSLSGGEPMLLPRIHDLVLRARMSGSRVNILTNGTLLTEHDIAIFDDLGITTLQIPLLSDSADIHDGITQLRGSWLRATTAARLVAGQKAGWLTPVLILSRLNYGSIESTMRMYAEMGCRYIMVNRFNIGGLGKVYHKELTLTHEELRDAFRRVDTMAEALKMTIHS
;
A
#
# COMPACT_ATOMS: atom_id res chain seq x y z
N CYS A 1 -3.88 12.78 -0.01
CA CYS A 1 -2.93 11.91 -0.73
C CYS A 1 -2.17 12.72 -1.77
N ASN A 2 -0.90 12.46 -1.90
CA ASN A 2 -0.01 13.12 -2.85
C ASN A 2 0.07 12.41 -4.22
N GLN A 3 -0.73 11.37 -4.45
CA GLN A 3 -0.86 10.66 -5.72
C GLN A 3 -2.31 10.72 -6.23
N ALA A 4 -2.49 10.51 -7.54
CA ALA A 4 -3.79 10.43 -8.22
C ALA A 4 -3.97 9.08 -8.93
N CYS A 5 -3.65 7.98 -8.23
CA CYS A 5 -3.63 6.64 -8.80
C CYS A 5 -4.91 6.31 -9.56
N LYS A 6 -4.76 5.82 -10.80
CA LYS A 6 -5.88 5.44 -11.68
C LYS A 6 -6.81 4.41 -11.04
N PHE A 7 -6.27 3.51 -10.20
CA PHE A 7 -7.03 2.46 -9.49
C PHE A 7 -7.66 2.93 -8.18
N CYS A 8 -7.46 4.19 -7.76
CA CYS A 8 -7.90 4.65 -6.46
C CYS A 8 -9.42 4.52 -6.30
N TYR A 9 -9.85 3.64 -5.40
CA TYR A 9 -11.27 3.41 -5.10
C TYR A 9 -11.87 4.49 -4.18
N ASN A 10 -11.03 5.36 -3.63
CA ASN A 10 -11.47 6.39 -2.70
C ASN A 10 -12.37 7.41 -3.41
N HIS A 11 -13.64 7.44 -3.03
CA HIS A 11 -14.65 8.31 -3.65
C HIS A 11 -14.38 9.81 -3.45
N PHE A 12 -13.58 10.20 -2.45
CA PHE A 12 -13.12 11.59 -2.26
C PHE A 12 -12.19 12.09 -3.37
N LYS A 13 -11.77 11.22 -4.28
CA LYS A 13 -10.97 11.56 -5.47
C LYS A 13 -11.72 11.39 -6.78
N GLY A 14 -13.03 11.09 -6.74
CA GLY A 14 -13.86 10.99 -7.93
C GLY A 14 -14.21 12.35 -8.52
N GLU A 15 -14.81 12.36 -9.72
CA GLU A 15 -15.28 13.59 -10.39
C GLU A 15 -16.20 14.38 -9.45
N GLY A 16 -15.98 15.68 -9.37
CA GLY A 16 -16.81 16.61 -8.61
C GLY A 16 -16.48 16.72 -7.12
N VAL A 17 -15.54 15.94 -6.60
CA VAL A 17 -15.08 16.09 -5.22
C VAL A 17 -13.78 16.91 -5.19
N CYS A 18 -13.97 18.19 -5.03
CA CYS A 18 -12.88 19.15 -4.83
C CYS A 18 -12.47 19.19 -3.36
N SER A 19 -11.17 19.30 -3.12
CA SER A 19 -10.50 19.52 -1.84
C SER A 19 -10.55 18.34 -0.86
N VAL A 20 -9.50 17.57 -0.89
CA VAL A 20 -9.09 16.81 0.29
C VAL A 20 -8.62 17.85 1.31
N GLU A 21 -9.41 18.09 2.36
CA GLU A 21 -8.93 18.86 3.51
C GLU A 21 -7.61 18.27 3.99
N ALA A 22 -6.70 19.14 4.44
CA ALA A 22 -5.45 18.71 5.02
C ALA A 22 -5.72 17.72 6.18
N PRO A 23 -4.93 16.63 6.32
CA PRO A 23 -5.18 15.66 7.37
C PRO A 23 -5.22 16.32 8.75
N ASN A 24 -6.31 16.12 9.48
CA ASN A 24 -6.51 16.73 10.78
C ASN A 24 -6.11 15.78 11.91
N PHE A 25 -4.91 16.00 12.46
CA PHE A 25 -4.38 15.17 13.56
C PHE A 25 -5.28 15.18 14.80
N ARG A 26 -5.90 16.31 15.16
CA ARG A 26 -6.78 16.38 16.35
C ARG A 26 -8.01 15.49 16.19
N LEU A 27 -8.57 15.49 14.99
CA LEU A 27 -9.73 14.64 14.67
C LEU A 27 -9.32 13.16 14.67
N ALA A 28 -8.25 12.80 13.96
CA ALA A 28 -7.74 11.42 13.92
C ALA A 28 -7.43 10.89 15.32
N ARG A 29 -6.75 11.67 16.16
CA ARG A 29 -6.46 11.32 17.55
C ARG A 29 -7.72 11.12 18.39
N ARG A 30 -8.72 11.99 18.24
CA ARG A 30 -9.99 11.89 18.99
C ARG A 30 -10.76 10.64 18.57
N THR A 31 -10.83 10.38 17.27
CA THR A 31 -11.49 9.19 16.71
C THR A 31 -10.81 7.92 17.22
N LEU A 32 -9.48 7.83 17.11
CA LEU A 32 -8.73 6.69 17.62
C LEU A 32 -8.95 6.48 19.13
N LYS A 33 -8.86 7.56 19.92
CA LYS A 33 -9.10 7.48 21.37
C LYS A 33 -10.49 6.93 21.68
N ARG A 34 -11.50 7.34 20.92
CA ARG A 34 -12.88 6.84 21.08
C ARG A 34 -12.95 5.36 20.74
N LEU A 35 -12.44 4.95 19.59
CA LEU A 35 -12.42 3.55 19.15
C LEU A 35 -11.75 2.63 20.17
N LEU A 36 -10.56 3.00 20.67
CA LEU A 36 -9.81 2.21 21.64
C LEU A 36 -10.46 2.14 23.02
N ARG A 37 -11.35 3.08 23.35
CA ARG A 37 -12.14 3.05 24.58
C ARG A 37 -13.39 2.20 24.46
N GLU A 38 -14.04 2.24 23.28
CA GLU A 38 -15.34 1.59 23.05
C GLU A 38 -15.22 0.15 22.58
N ALA A 39 -14.05 -0.24 22.05
CA ALA A 39 -13.82 -1.58 21.54
C ALA A 39 -12.42 -2.10 21.85
N ARG A 40 -12.30 -3.42 22.01
CA ARG A 40 -11.02 -4.12 22.07
C ARG A 40 -10.53 -4.37 20.64
N ILE A 41 -9.56 -3.58 20.19
CA ILE A 41 -9.05 -3.65 18.82
C ILE A 41 -7.78 -4.51 18.79
N GLY A 42 -7.86 -5.71 18.23
CA GLY A 42 -6.71 -6.61 18.11
C GLY A 42 -5.75 -6.21 17.00
N SER A 43 -6.23 -5.56 15.93
CA SER A 43 -5.42 -5.08 14.81
C SER A 43 -6.00 -3.79 14.25
N LEU A 44 -5.13 -2.82 13.97
CA LEU A 44 -5.46 -1.52 13.39
C LEU A 44 -4.62 -1.29 12.14
N SER A 45 -5.27 -0.97 11.02
CA SER A 45 -4.59 -0.56 9.81
C SER A 45 -4.74 0.94 9.61
N LEU A 46 -3.62 1.65 9.57
CA LEU A 46 -3.58 3.07 9.23
C LEU A 46 -3.45 3.20 7.71
N SER A 47 -4.47 3.76 7.11
CA SER A 47 -4.61 3.93 5.67
C SER A 47 -5.36 5.24 5.38
N GLY A 48 -5.74 5.47 4.15
CA GLY A 48 -6.57 6.60 3.76
C GLY A 48 -6.20 7.12 2.38
N GLY A 49 -5.92 8.42 2.25
CA GLY A 49 -5.20 8.92 1.09
C GLY A 49 -3.74 8.48 1.19
N GLU A 50 -2.92 9.28 1.86
CA GLU A 50 -1.56 8.91 2.24
C GLU A 50 -1.37 9.20 3.74
N PRO A 51 -1.18 8.19 4.58
CA PRO A 51 -1.08 8.38 6.03
C PRO A 51 0.14 9.20 6.44
N MET A 52 1.26 9.14 5.69
CA MET A 52 2.48 9.92 5.99
C MET A 52 2.30 11.43 5.77
N LEU A 53 1.19 11.88 5.18
CA LEU A 53 0.81 13.30 5.16
C LEU A 53 0.23 13.78 6.50
N LEU A 54 -0.16 12.86 7.38
CA LEU A 54 -0.71 13.22 8.68
C LEU A 54 0.43 13.60 9.63
N PRO A 55 0.52 14.86 10.07
CA PRO A 55 1.53 15.24 11.06
C PRO A 55 1.40 14.38 12.32
N ARG A 56 2.53 13.97 12.88
CA ARG A 56 2.56 13.20 14.14
C ARG A 56 1.84 11.85 14.05
N ILE A 57 1.87 11.19 12.89
CA ILE A 57 1.28 9.84 12.71
C ILE A 57 1.84 8.84 13.74
N HIS A 58 3.13 9.00 14.13
CA HIS A 58 3.80 8.18 15.13
C HIS A 58 3.07 8.19 16.50
N ASP A 59 2.45 9.32 16.89
CA ASP A 59 1.64 9.39 18.12
C ASP A 59 0.39 8.50 18.05
N LEU A 60 -0.19 8.34 16.86
CA LEU A 60 -1.34 7.44 16.67
C LEU A 60 -0.89 5.98 16.76
N VAL A 61 0.24 5.66 16.13
CA VAL A 61 0.85 4.33 16.21
C VAL A 61 1.15 3.97 17.66
N LEU A 62 1.86 4.85 18.38
CA LEU A 62 2.18 4.66 19.80
C LEU A 62 0.92 4.38 20.62
N ARG A 63 -0.13 5.17 20.45
CA ARG A 63 -1.40 4.99 21.16
C ARG A 63 -2.04 3.64 20.89
N ALA A 64 -2.08 3.22 19.64
CA ALA A 64 -2.63 1.93 19.27
C ALA A 64 -1.80 0.78 19.86
N ARG A 65 -0.46 0.90 19.79
CA ARG A 65 0.45 -0.09 20.38
C ARG A 65 0.30 -0.18 21.91
N MET A 66 0.21 0.96 22.59
CA MET A 66 -0.04 0.99 24.05
C MET A 66 -1.38 0.39 24.47
N SER A 67 -2.36 0.34 23.57
CA SER A 67 -3.65 -0.35 23.83
C SER A 67 -3.59 -1.86 23.55
N GLY A 68 -2.44 -2.40 23.14
CA GLY A 68 -2.26 -3.80 22.80
C GLY A 68 -2.64 -4.16 21.35
N SER A 69 -3.00 -3.17 20.53
CA SER A 69 -3.33 -3.43 19.12
C SER A 69 -2.08 -3.72 18.28
N ARG A 70 -2.17 -4.67 17.36
CA ARG A 70 -1.22 -4.77 16.25
C ARG A 70 -1.48 -3.60 15.30
N VAL A 71 -0.42 -3.02 14.74
CA VAL A 71 -0.56 -1.87 13.81
C VAL A 71 0.08 -2.19 12.48
N ASN A 72 -0.69 -2.00 11.41
CA ASN A 72 -0.24 -2.08 10.04
C ASN A 72 -0.33 -0.69 9.41
N ILE A 73 0.59 -0.33 8.54
CA ILE A 73 0.58 0.95 7.82
C ILE A 73 0.55 0.66 6.33
N LEU A 74 -0.46 1.24 5.65
CA LEU A 74 -0.59 1.22 4.20
C LEU A 74 -0.19 2.59 3.68
N THR A 75 1.00 2.69 3.10
CA THR A 75 1.57 3.93 2.56
C THR A 75 2.00 3.74 1.11
N ASN A 76 1.93 4.79 0.30
CA ASN A 76 2.51 4.74 -1.04
C ASN A 76 4.05 4.81 -1.03
N GLY A 77 4.66 4.95 0.13
CA GLY A 77 6.11 4.93 0.34
C GLY A 77 6.85 6.19 -0.12
N THR A 78 6.20 7.12 -0.82
CA THR A 78 6.92 8.26 -1.44
C THR A 78 7.38 9.33 -0.46
N LEU A 79 6.87 9.31 0.76
CA LEU A 79 7.20 10.26 1.84
C LEU A 79 7.89 9.57 3.02
N LEU A 80 8.06 8.26 2.97
CA LEU A 80 8.66 7.48 4.05
C LEU A 80 10.16 7.73 4.12
N THR A 81 10.66 8.12 5.29
CA THR A 81 12.07 8.37 5.55
C THR A 81 12.70 7.26 6.39
N GLU A 82 14.04 7.16 6.42
CA GLU A 82 14.75 6.25 7.32
C GLU A 82 14.39 6.51 8.79
N HIS A 83 14.21 7.79 9.16
CA HIS A 83 13.80 8.17 10.51
C HIS A 83 12.40 7.64 10.85
N ASP A 84 11.45 7.72 9.93
CA ASP A 84 10.11 7.15 10.14
C ASP A 84 10.18 5.63 10.33
N ILE A 85 10.99 4.95 9.50
CA ILE A 85 11.19 3.49 9.57
C ILE A 85 11.77 3.09 10.94
N ALA A 86 12.79 3.81 11.42
CA ALA A 86 13.37 3.57 12.74
C ALA A 86 12.34 3.73 13.87
N ILE A 87 11.56 4.81 13.85
CA ILE A 87 10.49 5.04 14.85
C ILE A 87 9.44 3.93 14.77
N PHE A 88 9.04 3.50 13.57
CA PHE A 88 8.06 2.43 13.43
C PHE A 88 8.59 1.07 13.91
N ASP A 89 9.89 0.81 13.79
CA ASP A 89 10.53 -0.38 14.38
C ASP A 89 10.52 -0.31 15.91
N ASP A 90 10.92 0.80 16.50
CA ASP A 90 10.88 1.04 17.95
C ASP A 90 9.45 0.89 18.51
N LEU A 91 8.46 1.37 17.79
CA LEU A 91 7.04 1.23 18.15
C LEU A 91 6.51 -0.19 17.91
N GLY A 92 7.25 -1.05 17.23
CA GLY A 92 6.90 -2.44 16.97
C GLY A 92 5.66 -2.59 16.10
N ILE A 93 5.54 -1.85 15.01
CA ILE A 93 4.46 -2.08 14.05
C ILE A 93 4.57 -3.48 13.44
N THR A 94 3.46 -4.00 12.94
CA THR A 94 3.40 -5.38 12.44
C THR A 94 3.87 -5.47 10.99
N THR A 95 3.37 -4.61 10.11
CA THR A 95 3.74 -4.57 8.69
C THR A 95 3.70 -3.16 8.11
N LEU A 96 4.53 -2.94 7.10
CA LEU A 96 4.44 -1.82 6.16
C LEU A 96 3.99 -2.37 4.80
N GLN A 97 2.82 -1.95 4.34
CA GLN A 97 2.29 -2.32 3.04
C GLN A 97 2.54 -1.18 2.06
N ILE A 98 3.27 -1.48 0.98
CA ILE A 98 3.63 -0.49 -0.05
C ILE A 98 3.17 -1.00 -1.41
N PRO A 99 2.27 -0.28 -2.10
CA PRO A 99 1.92 -0.60 -3.49
C PRO A 99 3.14 -0.44 -4.39
N LEU A 100 3.60 -1.54 -4.96
CA LEU A 100 4.62 -1.60 -5.99
C LEU A 100 4.00 -2.29 -7.21
N LEU A 101 3.55 -1.50 -8.18
CA LEU A 101 2.60 -1.95 -9.20
C LEU A 101 3.27 -2.59 -10.42
N SER A 102 4.55 -2.37 -10.60
CA SER A 102 5.39 -2.93 -11.67
C SER A 102 6.86 -2.75 -11.32
N ASP A 103 7.71 -3.59 -11.89
CA ASP A 103 9.17 -3.42 -11.94
C ASP A 103 9.59 -2.29 -12.89
N SER A 104 8.71 -1.89 -13.80
CA SER A 104 8.91 -0.74 -14.70
C SER A 104 8.47 0.57 -14.07
N ALA A 105 9.38 1.55 -14.04
CA ALA A 105 9.08 2.91 -13.58
C ALA A 105 7.95 3.56 -14.39
N ASP A 106 7.97 3.39 -15.71
CA ASP A 106 6.97 4.00 -16.60
C ASP A 106 5.56 3.46 -16.33
N ILE A 107 5.44 2.14 -16.12
CA ILE A 107 4.16 1.51 -15.80
C ILE A 107 3.68 1.97 -14.41
N HIS A 108 4.54 1.90 -13.41
CA HIS A 108 4.17 2.29 -12.05
C HIS A 108 3.78 3.77 -11.97
N ASP A 109 4.61 4.66 -12.51
CA ASP A 109 4.37 6.11 -12.50
C ASP A 109 3.12 6.47 -13.33
N GLY A 110 2.92 5.78 -14.45
CA GLY A 110 1.73 5.92 -15.28
C GLY A 110 0.43 5.51 -14.56
N ILE A 111 0.47 4.49 -13.71
CA ILE A 111 -0.67 4.06 -12.89
C ILE A 111 -0.89 5.01 -11.71
N THR A 112 0.17 5.43 -11.02
CA THR A 112 0.09 6.33 -9.84
C THR A 112 -0.13 7.79 -10.22
N GLN A 113 0.08 8.13 -11.49
CA GLN A 113 0.05 9.49 -12.04
C GLN A 113 1.00 10.45 -11.30
N LEU A 114 2.14 9.93 -10.86
CA LEU A 114 3.18 10.71 -10.19
C LEU A 114 4.56 10.28 -10.67
N ARG A 115 5.19 11.09 -11.52
CA ARG A 115 6.55 10.84 -12.02
C ARG A 115 7.55 10.69 -10.87
N GLY A 116 8.38 9.66 -10.92
CA GLY A 116 9.36 9.32 -9.91
C GLY A 116 8.77 8.67 -8.65
N SER A 117 7.49 8.30 -8.67
CA SER A 117 6.88 7.56 -7.56
C SER A 117 7.48 6.16 -7.43
N TRP A 118 7.79 5.50 -8.54
CA TRP A 118 8.45 4.20 -8.55
C TRP A 118 9.78 4.22 -7.81
N LEU A 119 10.64 5.17 -8.15
CA LEU A 119 11.96 5.29 -7.51
C LEU A 119 11.83 5.52 -6.00
N ARG A 120 10.94 6.42 -5.58
CA ARG A 120 10.73 6.71 -4.15
C ARG A 120 10.13 5.52 -3.42
N ALA A 121 9.11 4.88 -3.98
CA ALA A 121 8.46 3.72 -3.36
C ALA A 121 9.40 2.50 -3.28
N THR A 122 10.18 2.22 -4.32
CA THR A 122 11.16 1.12 -4.30
C THR A 122 12.34 1.38 -3.38
N THR A 123 12.80 2.64 -3.27
CA THR A 123 13.81 3.03 -2.28
C THR A 123 13.30 2.80 -0.86
N ALA A 124 12.11 3.30 -0.54
CA ALA A 124 11.49 3.07 0.77
C ALA A 124 11.28 1.59 1.06
N ALA A 125 10.81 0.82 0.08
CA ALA A 125 10.61 -0.62 0.20
C ALA A 125 11.92 -1.36 0.53
N ARG A 126 13.02 -1.02 -0.15
CA ARG A 126 14.34 -1.62 0.12
C ARG A 126 14.84 -1.29 1.54
N LEU A 127 14.65 -0.04 2.00
CA LEU A 127 14.99 0.36 3.37
C LEU A 127 14.18 -0.45 4.40
N VAL A 128 12.87 -0.58 4.20
CA VAL A 128 12.00 -1.37 5.09
C VAL A 128 12.39 -2.84 5.11
N ALA A 129 12.66 -3.43 3.94
CA ALA A 129 13.06 -4.83 3.82
C ALA A 129 14.43 -5.09 4.48
N GLY A 130 15.36 -4.13 4.37
CA GLY A 130 16.69 -4.21 4.98
C GLY A 130 16.66 -4.04 6.50
N GLN A 131 15.69 -3.30 7.06
CA GLN A 131 15.57 -3.08 8.50
C GLN A 131 15.12 -4.37 9.22
N LYS A 132 14.11 -5.04 8.70
CA LYS A 132 13.55 -6.23 9.35
C LYS A 132 12.92 -7.18 8.34
N ALA A 133 13.40 -8.41 8.33
CA ALA A 133 12.87 -9.46 7.46
C ALA A 133 11.36 -9.69 7.69
N GLY A 134 10.58 -9.68 6.61
CA GLY A 134 9.14 -9.91 6.64
C GLY A 134 8.29 -8.69 7.04
N TRP A 135 8.90 -7.54 7.24
CA TRP A 135 8.20 -6.31 7.61
C TRP A 135 7.52 -5.63 6.42
N LEU A 136 8.16 -5.68 5.27
CA LEU A 136 7.60 -5.22 4.01
C LEU A 136 6.61 -6.23 3.45
N THR A 137 5.42 -5.75 3.12
CA THR A 137 4.43 -6.48 2.32
C THR A 137 4.12 -5.64 1.08
N PRO A 138 4.75 -5.91 -0.07
CA PRO A 138 4.37 -5.23 -1.30
C PRO A 138 2.94 -5.56 -1.68
N VAL A 139 2.23 -4.57 -2.24
CA VAL A 139 0.85 -4.74 -2.71
C VAL A 139 0.82 -4.65 -4.22
N LEU A 140 0.47 -5.74 -4.88
CA LEU A 140 0.23 -5.80 -6.31
C LEU A 140 -1.28 -5.68 -6.59
N ILE A 141 -1.66 -4.61 -7.28
CA ILE A 141 -3.03 -4.44 -7.76
C ILE A 141 -3.05 -4.83 -9.23
N LEU A 142 -3.64 -5.99 -9.53
CA LEU A 142 -3.73 -6.54 -10.87
C LEU A 142 -4.63 -5.67 -11.75
N SER A 143 -4.09 -5.23 -12.87
CA SER A 143 -4.77 -4.42 -13.86
C SER A 143 -4.22 -4.71 -15.25
N ARG A 144 -4.91 -4.28 -16.30
CA ARG A 144 -4.45 -4.46 -17.68
C ARG A 144 -3.10 -3.76 -17.93
N LEU A 145 -2.82 -2.66 -17.22
CA LEU A 145 -1.58 -1.90 -17.43
C LEU A 145 -0.33 -2.64 -16.92
N ASN A 146 -0.45 -3.48 -15.91
CA ASN A 146 0.68 -4.24 -15.35
C ASN A 146 0.57 -5.76 -15.57
N TYR A 147 -0.42 -6.22 -16.31
CA TYR A 147 -0.62 -7.63 -16.62
C TYR A 147 0.59 -8.30 -17.28
N GLY A 148 1.27 -7.57 -18.19
CA GLY A 148 2.46 -8.07 -18.87
C GLY A 148 3.72 -8.16 -18.01
N SER A 149 3.74 -7.55 -16.82
CA SER A 149 4.94 -7.48 -15.96
C SER A 149 4.77 -8.22 -14.62
N ILE A 150 3.80 -9.12 -14.50
CA ILE A 150 3.53 -9.83 -13.24
C ILE A 150 4.78 -10.57 -12.74
N GLU A 151 5.39 -11.41 -13.58
CA GLU A 151 6.54 -12.25 -13.19
C GLU A 151 7.78 -11.42 -12.86
N SER A 152 8.10 -10.42 -13.67
CA SER A 152 9.26 -9.55 -13.43
C SER A 152 9.07 -8.73 -12.16
N THR A 153 7.85 -8.25 -11.91
CA THR A 153 7.49 -7.54 -10.68
C THR A 153 7.64 -8.44 -9.45
N MET A 154 7.18 -9.69 -9.51
CA MET A 154 7.33 -10.63 -8.40
C MET A 154 8.79 -11.02 -8.15
N ARG A 155 9.62 -11.14 -9.20
CA ARG A 155 11.07 -11.31 -9.03
C ARG A 155 11.69 -10.10 -8.31
N MET A 156 11.31 -8.89 -8.68
CA MET A 156 11.76 -7.67 -7.98
C MET A 156 11.41 -7.72 -6.48
N TYR A 157 10.23 -8.22 -6.09
CA TYR A 157 9.88 -8.37 -4.67
C TYR A 157 10.78 -9.40 -3.97
N ALA A 158 11.05 -10.53 -4.63
CA ALA A 158 11.95 -11.55 -4.08
C ALA A 158 13.38 -11.03 -3.92
N GLU A 159 13.89 -10.25 -4.87
CA GLU A 159 15.20 -9.58 -4.80
C GLU A 159 15.27 -8.57 -3.65
N MET A 160 14.15 -7.95 -3.28
CA MET A 160 14.05 -7.10 -2.08
C MET A 160 13.97 -7.92 -0.78
N GLY A 161 13.94 -9.25 -0.83
CA GLY A 161 13.81 -10.12 0.33
C GLY A 161 12.40 -10.24 0.89
N CYS A 162 11.37 -9.87 0.12
CA CYS A 162 9.98 -10.00 0.53
C CYS A 162 9.57 -11.46 0.65
N ARG A 163 8.97 -11.82 1.80
CA ARG A 163 8.40 -13.15 2.04
C ARG A 163 6.89 -13.20 1.87
N TYR A 164 6.25 -12.06 1.99
CA TYR A 164 4.80 -11.89 1.92
C TYR A 164 4.47 -10.90 0.81
N ILE A 165 3.39 -11.16 0.12
CA ILE A 165 2.83 -10.26 -0.90
C ILE A 165 1.33 -10.18 -0.71
N MET A 166 0.75 -9.01 -0.85
CA MET A 166 -0.69 -8.83 -0.98
C MET A 166 -1.05 -8.64 -2.44
N VAL A 167 -1.98 -9.46 -2.93
CA VAL A 167 -2.45 -9.37 -4.31
C VAL A 167 -3.93 -9.03 -4.32
N ASN A 168 -4.26 -7.94 -4.97
CA ASN A 168 -5.62 -7.46 -5.12
C ASN A 168 -5.99 -7.35 -6.60
N ARG A 169 -7.23 -7.66 -6.94
CA ARG A 169 -7.78 -7.27 -8.24
C ARG A 169 -8.10 -5.77 -8.23
N PHE A 170 -8.09 -5.16 -9.39
CA PHE A 170 -8.64 -3.82 -9.55
C PHE A 170 -10.14 -3.80 -9.21
N ASN A 171 -10.56 -2.83 -8.42
CA ASN A 171 -11.96 -2.59 -8.07
C ASN A 171 -12.43 -1.25 -8.63
N ILE A 172 -13.62 -1.24 -9.25
CA ILE A 172 -14.22 -0.04 -9.83
C ILE A 172 -14.78 0.83 -8.70
N GLY A 173 -14.11 1.94 -8.42
CA GLY A 173 -14.50 2.91 -7.40
C GLY A 173 -13.69 4.20 -7.56
N GLY A 174 -14.12 5.32 -7.00
CA GLY A 174 -13.39 6.59 -7.07
C GLY A 174 -12.87 6.94 -8.47
N LEU A 175 -11.59 7.24 -8.59
CA LEU A 175 -10.92 7.45 -9.89
C LEU A 175 -10.93 6.20 -10.78
N GLY A 176 -10.98 5.01 -10.19
CA GLY A 176 -11.10 3.77 -10.95
C GLY A 176 -12.34 3.70 -11.85
N LYS A 177 -13.39 4.47 -11.57
CA LYS A 177 -14.55 4.61 -12.46
C LYS A 177 -14.20 5.32 -13.76
N VAL A 178 -13.30 6.30 -13.70
CA VAL A 178 -12.84 7.05 -14.88
C VAL A 178 -11.97 6.18 -15.76
N TYR A 179 -11.07 5.43 -15.14
CA TYR A 179 -10.04 4.63 -15.84
C TYR A 179 -10.41 3.14 -16.00
N HIS A 180 -11.67 2.74 -15.71
CA HIS A 180 -12.04 1.32 -15.69
C HIS A 180 -11.74 0.59 -17.01
N LYS A 181 -11.94 1.25 -18.15
CA LYS A 181 -11.68 0.66 -19.47
C LYS A 181 -10.18 0.31 -19.69
N GLU A 182 -9.29 1.12 -19.11
CA GLU A 182 -7.84 0.91 -19.20
C GLU A 182 -7.34 -0.15 -18.20
N LEU A 183 -8.03 -0.29 -17.07
CA LEU A 183 -7.56 -1.09 -15.94
C LEU A 183 -8.18 -2.48 -15.85
N THR A 184 -9.41 -2.63 -16.34
CA THR A 184 -10.15 -3.87 -16.14
C THR A 184 -9.60 -5.01 -17.01
N LEU A 185 -9.26 -6.10 -16.36
CA LEU A 185 -8.96 -7.37 -17.00
C LEU A 185 -10.25 -8.11 -17.34
N THR A 186 -10.28 -8.86 -18.43
CA THR A 186 -11.33 -9.83 -18.70
C THR A 186 -11.30 -10.95 -17.65
N HIS A 187 -12.37 -11.75 -17.57
CA HIS A 187 -12.39 -12.90 -16.66
C HIS A 187 -11.28 -13.93 -16.94
N GLU A 188 -10.93 -14.10 -18.21
CA GLU A 188 -9.82 -15.00 -18.60
C GLU A 188 -8.47 -14.42 -18.21
N GLU A 189 -8.21 -13.17 -18.53
CA GLU A 189 -6.99 -12.45 -18.13
C GLU A 189 -6.83 -12.44 -16.61
N LEU A 190 -7.92 -12.23 -15.86
CA LEU A 190 -7.86 -12.21 -14.40
C LEU A 190 -7.52 -13.60 -13.82
N ARG A 191 -8.14 -14.66 -14.34
CA ARG A 191 -7.81 -16.03 -13.94
C ARG A 191 -6.38 -16.38 -14.30
N ASP A 192 -5.91 -15.97 -15.47
CA ASP A 192 -4.53 -16.18 -15.89
C ASP A 192 -3.57 -15.39 -14.98
N ALA A 193 -3.86 -14.14 -14.67
CA ALA A 193 -3.05 -13.32 -13.78
C ALA A 193 -2.88 -13.98 -12.40
N PHE A 194 -3.95 -14.47 -11.78
CA PHE A 194 -3.86 -15.18 -10.50
C PHE A 194 -3.06 -16.47 -10.59
N ARG A 195 -3.27 -17.27 -11.63
CA ARG A 195 -2.46 -18.50 -11.85
C ARG A 195 -0.97 -18.19 -11.99
N ARG A 196 -0.61 -17.14 -12.72
CA ARG A 196 0.79 -16.69 -12.87
C ARG A 196 1.36 -16.22 -11.54
N VAL A 197 0.58 -15.48 -10.76
CA VAL A 197 0.95 -15.06 -9.40
C VAL A 197 1.20 -16.28 -8.51
N ASP A 198 0.30 -17.26 -8.49
CA ASP A 198 0.43 -18.48 -7.68
C ASP A 198 1.69 -19.28 -8.08
N THR A 199 1.90 -19.49 -9.37
CA THR A 199 3.10 -20.17 -9.90
C THR A 199 4.39 -19.46 -9.47
N MET A 200 4.41 -18.12 -9.58
CA MET A 200 5.58 -17.34 -9.18
C MET A 200 5.78 -17.34 -7.67
N ALA A 201 4.72 -17.29 -6.88
CA ALA A 201 4.80 -17.32 -5.42
C ALA A 201 5.40 -18.66 -4.94
N GLU A 202 4.98 -19.78 -5.52
CA GLU A 202 5.57 -21.10 -5.25
C GLU A 202 7.06 -21.13 -5.62
N ALA A 203 7.41 -20.71 -6.84
CA ALA A 203 8.78 -20.70 -7.33
C ALA A 203 9.72 -19.81 -6.48
N LEU A 204 9.22 -18.66 -6.00
CA LEU A 204 9.96 -17.69 -5.21
C LEU A 204 9.81 -17.91 -3.69
N LYS A 205 9.07 -18.93 -3.25
CA LYS A 205 8.77 -19.24 -1.84
C LYS A 205 8.15 -18.05 -1.09
N MET A 206 7.23 -17.37 -1.74
CA MET A 206 6.48 -16.26 -1.19
C MET A 206 5.09 -16.70 -0.73
N THR A 207 4.58 -16.08 0.32
CA THR A 207 3.20 -16.29 0.81
C THR A 207 2.30 -15.18 0.30
N ILE A 208 1.17 -15.54 -0.31
CA ILE A 208 0.17 -14.59 -0.80
C ILE A 208 -0.86 -14.34 0.30
N HIS A 209 -1.13 -13.07 0.56
CA HIS A 209 -2.29 -12.61 1.31
C HIS A 209 -3.30 -11.99 0.33
N SER A 210 -4.55 -12.38 0.39
CA SER A 210 -5.64 -11.90 -0.46
C SER A 210 -6.81 -11.38 0.38
#